data_8f7a8ad52645604ede2b4d40fac037fe
#
_entry.id   8f7a8ad52645604ede2b4d40fac037fe
#
_cell.length_a   1.000
_cell.length_b   1.000
_cell.length_c   1.000
_cell.angle_alpha   90.00
_cell.angle_beta   90.00
_cell.angle_gamma   90.00
#
_symmetry.space_group_name_H-M   'P 1'
#
loop_
_entity.id
_entity.type
_entity.pdbx_description
1 polymer ?
#
loop_
_entity_poly.entity_id
_entity_poly.type
_entity_poly.pdbx_seq_one_letter_code
_entity_poly.pdbx_strand_id
1 'polypeptide(L)'
;MAKQRRWLPRLLVLVALLVVPLAIAPLLPLDSLKPAVESRLSASFGRKVTVGSMRLSFWGGPYLTIDGMKAKEDPAFGEGDFLKAGQVRADFAISDYVFRRQVVIDGITIKSPEFTFIKSGDGVWSWTTVGRRAPERVAVARPHALQAAHPLLTLLSALLVDLKDASFNNVHVEGASVRLIDETGEQPPESLYKNISLDAAITRPPGGAVSRAAGEVRAESDETDASEVLKADLPFDLNIDRGAAPALSVSGTLGPGPLQTKNFSAKTFKLDGKISASGDAPPEQAAPRRAVSNIIGNGHITSGEIFIPSVNISEQVARALNLDQVGDMSQGTGISSLETDFKIEQGVVNTSNLNIQQLDGLGDATADSGWFKIESALMLNYAATVLLSPEATAQVKKVSPLIGAAISVLESNNRVPVPVNITGDVRNPHVQVDVSRIF
;
A
#
# COMPACT_ATOMS: atom_id res chain seq x y z
N MET A 1 1.93 41.93 59.13
CA MET A 1 2.60 41.06 58.10
C MET A 1 2.28 39.57 58.33
N ALA A 2 1.06 39.09 58.13
CA ALA A 2 0.71 37.70 58.41
C ALA A 2 -0.39 37.13 57.46
N LYS A 3 -0.50 37.66 56.23
CA LYS A 3 -1.53 37.20 55.29
C LYS A 3 -1.01 36.29 54.15
N GLN A 4 0.31 36.04 54.06
CA GLN A 4 0.95 35.37 52.92
C GLN A 4 1.09 33.85 53.07
N ARG A 5 0.70 33.21 54.16
CA ARG A 5 1.00 31.81 54.46
C ARG A 5 -0.17 30.82 54.26
N ARG A 6 -1.37 31.28 53.85
CA ARG A 6 -2.57 30.43 53.72
C ARG A 6 -2.79 29.86 52.32
N TRP A 7 -2.06 30.29 51.32
CA TRP A 7 -2.17 29.78 49.96
C TRP A 7 -1.23 28.59 49.69
N LEU A 8 -0.07 28.50 50.37
CA LEU A 8 0.86 27.38 50.26
C LEU A 8 0.21 26.00 50.48
N PRO A 9 -0.57 25.78 51.60
CA PRO A 9 -1.19 24.46 51.79
C PRO A 9 -2.28 24.19 50.72
N ARG A 10 -2.95 25.22 50.21
CA ARG A 10 -3.92 25.04 49.10
C ARG A 10 -3.21 24.70 47.81
N LEU A 11 -2.09 25.31 47.53
CA LEU A 11 -1.26 24.99 46.38
C LEU A 11 -0.69 23.56 46.49
N LEU A 12 -0.22 23.18 47.68
CA LEU A 12 0.28 21.81 47.94
C LEU A 12 -0.82 20.76 47.77
N VAL A 13 -2.04 21.04 48.25
CA VAL A 13 -3.18 20.16 48.04
C VAL A 13 -3.55 20.07 46.56
N LEU A 14 -3.51 21.18 45.82
CA LEU A 14 -3.80 21.22 44.39
C LEU A 14 -2.72 20.48 43.59
N VAL A 15 -1.44 20.67 43.95
CA VAL A 15 -0.32 19.93 43.35
C VAL A 15 -0.41 18.46 43.72
N ALA A 16 -0.70 18.09 44.98
CA ALA A 16 -0.89 16.70 45.36
C ALA A 16 -2.09 16.07 44.65
N LEU A 17 -3.19 16.80 44.49
CA LEU A 17 -4.37 16.34 43.76
C LEU A 17 -4.12 16.15 42.26
N LEU A 18 -3.09 16.81 41.71
CA LEU A 18 -2.65 16.66 40.34
C LEU A 18 -1.57 15.56 40.18
N VAL A 19 -0.61 15.51 41.13
CA VAL A 19 0.56 14.60 41.06
C VAL A 19 0.23 13.18 41.54
N VAL A 20 -0.64 13.05 42.56
CA VAL A 20 -1.00 11.73 43.11
C VAL A 20 -1.73 10.85 42.10
N PRO A 21 -2.73 11.31 41.34
CA PRO A 21 -3.32 10.52 40.27
C PRO A 21 -2.28 10.16 39.15
N LEU A 22 -1.37 11.09 38.85
CA LEU A 22 -0.32 10.87 37.85
C LEU A 22 0.67 9.76 38.28
N ALA A 23 0.99 9.71 39.60
CA ALA A 23 1.89 8.69 40.17
C ALA A 23 1.21 7.33 40.35
N ILE A 24 -0.13 7.31 40.58
CA ILE A 24 -0.90 6.08 40.79
C ILE A 24 -1.34 5.45 39.47
N ALA A 25 -1.51 6.24 38.41
CA ALA A 25 -1.99 5.76 37.12
C ALA A 25 -1.21 4.57 36.52
N PRO A 26 0.15 4.52 36.63
CA PRO A 26 0.93 3.36 36.18
C PRO A 26 0.68 2.08 37.01
N LEU A 27 0.10 2.23 38.21
CA LEU A 27 -0.19 1.14 39.13
C LEU A 27 -1.62 0.57 38.96
N LEU A 28 -2.46 1.19 38.10
CA LEU A 28 -3.79 0.70 37.86
C LEU A 28 -3.73 -0.62 37.07
N PRO A 29 -4.42 -1.68 37.53
CA PRO A 29 -4.47 -2.94 36.81
C PRO A 29 -5.35 -2.76 35.56
N LEU A 30 -4.71 -2.44 34.41
CA LEU A 30 -5.42 -2.31 33.13
C LEU A 30 -5.91 -3.64 32.59
N ASP A 31 -5.54 -4.75 33.23
CA ASP A 31 -5.99 -6.10 32.86
C ASP A 31 -7.50 -6.24 32.88
N SER A 32 -8.21 -5.51 33.74
CA SER A 32 -9.68 -5.49 33.76
C SER A 32 -10.30 -4.87 32.49
N LEU A 33 -9.56 -4.01 31.76
CA LEU A 33 -10.00 -3.39 30.51
C LEU A 33 -9.62 -4.21 29.27
N LYS A 34 -8.70 -5.17 29.43
CA LYS A 34 -8.21 -6.00 28.33
C LYS A 34 -9.33 -6.69 27.53
N PRO A 35 -10.33 -7.35 28.16
CA PRO A 35 -11.42 -7.99 27.41
C PRO A 35 -12.25 -6.97 26.60
N ALA A 36 -12.43 -5.75 27.13
CA ALA A 36 -13.16 -4.71 26.43
C ALA A 36 -12.39 -4.19 25.21
N VAL A 37 -11.07 -4.00 25.32
CA VAL A 37 -10.19 -3.62 24.22
C VAL A 37 -10.17 -4.71 23.15
N GLU A 38 -9.95 -5.97 23.54
CA GLU A 38 -9.95 -7.12 22.63
C GLU A 38 -11.27 -7.26 21.87
N SER A 39 -12.41 -7.11 22.59
CA SER A 39 -13.74 -7.18 21.98
C SER A 39 -13.96 -6.06 20.95
N ARG A 40 -13.51 -4.83 21.26
CA ARG A 40 -13.65 -3.68 20.35
C ARG A 40 -12.77 -3.81 19.12
N LEU A 41 -11.51 -4.15 19.32
CA LEU A 41 -10.57 -4.39 18.20
C LEU A 41 -11.08 -5.54 17.34
N SER A 42 -11.55 -6.64 17.96
CA SER A 42 -12.13 -7.77 17.23
C SER A 42 -13.33 -7.37 16.38
N ALA A 43 -14.21 -6.51 16.93
CA ALA A 43 -15.37 -6.00 16.18
C ALA A 43 -14.96 -5.10 15.01
N SER A 44 -13.87 -4.33 15.15
CA SER A 44 -13.37 -3.44 14.10
C SER A 44 -12.65 -4.19 12.99
N PHE A 45 -11.84 -5.19 13.36
CA PHE A 45 -11.12 -6.03 12.38
C PHE A 45 -12.01 -7.11 11.75
N GLY A 46 -13.17 -7.43 12.36
CA GLY A 46 -13.98 -8.58 11.96
C GLY A 46 -13.32 -9.93 12.29
N ARG A 47 -12.27 -9.93 13.12
CA ARG A 47 -11.42 -11.07 13.46
C ARG A 47 -11.09 -11.08 14.94
N LYS A 48 -10.77 -12.24 15.50
CA LYS A 48 -10.37 -12.35 16.91
C LYS A 48 -9.04 -11.62 17.13
N VAL A 49 -9.07 -10.56 17.96
CA VAL A 49 -7.89 -9.84 18.40
C VAL A 49 -7.59 -10.18 19.85
N THR A 50 -6.33 -10.39 20.16
CA THR A 50 -5.81 -10.59 21.51
C THR A 50 -4.70 -9.60 21.78
N VAL A 51 -4.61 -9.11 23.01
CA VAL A 51 -3.54 -8.20 23.46
C VAL A 51 -2.77 -8.82 24.62
N GLY A 52 -1.47 -8.61 24.67
CA GLY A 52 -0.60 -9.07 25.74
C GLY A 52 -0.75 -8.23 26.99
N SER A 53 0.14 -7.28 27.22
CA SER A 53 0.08 -6.34 28.34
C SER A 53 -0.37 -4.96 27.89
N MET A 54 -0.99 -4.21 28.79
CA MET A 54 -1.38 -2.84 28.57
C MET A 54 -0.80 -1.96 29.68
N ARG A 55 -0.27 -0.79 29.30
CA ARG A 55 0.29 0.19 30.24
C ARG A 55 -0.15 1.58 29.87
N LEU A 56 -0.61 2.34 30.85
CA LEU A 56 -0.93 3.76 30.72
C LEU A 56 0.21 4.57 31.32
N SER A 57 0.67 5.59 30.61
CA SER A 57 1.68 6.51 31.10
C SER A 57 1.21 7.95 30.89
N PHE A 58 1.69 8.84 31.76
CA PHE A 58 1.42 10.28 31.68
C PHE A 58 2.69 11.12 31.56
N TRP A 59 3.86 10.48 31.60
CA TRP A 59 5.16 11.16 31.44
C TRP A 59 5.38 11.55 29.98
N GLY A 60 5.49 12.82 29.71
CA GLY A 60 5.60 13.36 28.35
C GLY A 60 4.29 13.45 27.59
N GLY A 61 3.15 13.27 28.28
CA GLY A 61 1.79 13.22 27.73
C GLY A 61 1.10 11.88 28.06
N PRO A 62 -0.24 11.83 28.03
CA PRO A 62 -0.94 10.57 28.25
C PRO A 62 -0.83 9.69 27.02
N TYR A 63 -0.36 8.46 27.21
CA TYR A 63 -0.36 7.45 26.18
C TYR A 63 -0.67 6.05 26.73
N LEU A 64 -1.33 5.26 25.93
CA LEU A 64 -1.57 3.85 26.16
C LEU A 64 -0.59 3.03 25.30
N THR A 65 0.13 2.11 25.93
CA THR A 65 0.94 1.13 25.25
C THR A 65 0.30 -0.25 25.36
N ILE A 66 0.20 -0.94 24.25
CA ILE A 66 -0.25 -2.32 24.15
C ILE A 66 0.93 -3.12 23.61
N ASP A 67 1.42 -4.11 24.36
CA ASP A 67 2.48 -5.01 23.93
C ASP A 67 1.86 -6.35 23.46
N GLY A 68 2.40 -6.90 22.38
CA GLY A 68 2.04 -8.22 21.89
C GLY A 68 0.62 -8.33 21.37
N MET A 69 0.15 -7.37 20.56
CA MET A 69 -1.15 -7.44 19.88
C MET A 69 -1.10 -8.47 18.75
N LYS A 70 -2.13 -9.32 18.66
CA LYS A 70 -2.30 -10.30 17.57
C LYS A 70 -3.74 -10.27 17.06
N ALA A 71 -3.91 -10.22 15.76
CA ALA A 71 -5.19 -10.45 15.09
C ALA A 71 -5.11 -11.80 14.35
N LYS A 72 -6.03 -12.69 14.65
CA LYS A 72 -6.09 -14.00 14.00
C LYS A 72 -6.45 -13.86 12.52
N GLU A 73 -6.02 -14.86 11.73
CA GLU A 73 -6.48 -14.98 10.35
C GLU A 73 -7.96 -15.38 10.31
N ASP A 74 -8.63 -15.06 9.20
CA ASP A 74 -9.96 -15.57 8.92
C ASP A 74 -9.88 -17.10 8.74
N PRO A 75 -10.72 -17.89 9.44
CA PRO A 75 -10.69 -19.35 9.34
C PRO A 75 -10.79 -19.90 7.91
N ALA A 76 -11.32 -19.12 6.97
CA ALA A 76 -11.36 -19.50 5.55
C ALA A 76 -9.97 -19.56 4.89
N PHE A 77 -8.94 -18.92 5.49
CA PHE A 77 -7.56 -18.88 5.01
C PHE A 77 -6.57 -19.61 5.92
N GLY A 78 -7.05 -20.24 7.00
CA GLY A 78 -6.22 -21.02 7.92
C GLY A 78 -6.23 -20.53 9.38
N GLU A 79 -5.38 -21.14 10.21
CA GLU A 79 -5.34 -20.87 11.67
C GLU A 79 -4.26 -19.86 12.09
N GLY A 80 -3.57 -19.23 11.15
CA GLY A 80 -2.45 -18.31 11.40
C GLY A 80 -2.83 -17.00 12.10
N ASP A 81 -1.88 -16.08 12.15
CA ASP A 81 -2.09 -14.69 12.57
C ASP A 81 -1.99 -13.80 11.35
N PHE A 82 -3.04 -13.00 11.11
CA PHE A 82 -3.08 -11.99 10.06
C PHE A 82 -2.18 -10.79 10.38
N LEU A 83 -2.14 -10.43 11.66
CA LEU A 83 -1.33 -9.32 12.16
C LEU A 83 -0.75 -9.70 13.52
N LYS A 84 0.55 -9.48 13.66
CA LYS A 84 1.23 -9.41 14.96
C LYS A 84 1.89 -8.05 15.07
N ALA A 85 1.73 -7.38 16.20
CA ALA A 85 2.44 -6.14 16.48
C ALA A 85 3.19 -6.29 17.81
N GLY A 86 4.48 -6.00 17.78
CA GLY A 86 5.32 -6.05 18.99
C GLY A 86 4.83 -5.05 20.01
N GLN A 87 4.60 -3.82 19.58
CA GLN A 87 4.09 -2.74 20.42
C GLN A 87 3.19 -1.81 19.61
N VAL A 88 2.06 -1.42 20.21
CA VAL A 88 1.18 -0.36 19.72
C VAL A 88 1.08 0.71 20.79
N ARG A 89 1.39 1.95 20.44
CA ARG A 89 1.26 3.12 21.32
C ARG A 89 0.24 4.06 20.75
N ALA A 90 -0.69 4.51 21.59
CA ALA A 90 -1.68 5.55 21.27
C ALA A 90 -1.45 6.76 22.18
N ASP A 91 -1.14 7.90 21.60
CA ASP A 91 -0.97 9.18 22.29
C ASP A 91 -2.29 9.95 22.27
N PHE A 92 -2.66 10.56 23.40
CA PHE A 92 -3.94 11.25 23.56
C PHE A 92 -3.75 12.76 23.76
N ALA A 93 -4.60 13.57 23.11
CA ALA A 93 -4.63 15.01 23.31
C ALA A 93 -5.41 15.38 24.57
N ILE A 94 -4.70 15.68 25.69
CA ILE A 94 -5.33 16.11 26.97
C ILE A 94 -6.14 17.38 26.77
N SER A 95 -5.67 18.35 25.98
CA SER A 95 -6.34 19.64 25.77
C SER A 95 -7.78 19.46 25.28
N ASP A 96 -7.98 18.58 24.32
CA ASP A 96 -9.30 18.31 23.75
C ASP A 96 -10.23 17.63 24.75
N TYR A 97 -9.69 16.76 25.60
CA TYR A 97 -10.47 16.17 26.68
C TYR A 97 -10.88 17.18 27.73
N VAL A 98 -9.96 18.04 28.20
CA VAL A 98 -10.23 19.03 29.26
C VAL A 98 -11.20 20.10 28.78
N PHE A 99 -11.00 20.63 27.56
CA PHE A 99 -11.77 21.78 27.07
C PHE A 99 -13.02 21.39 26.30
N ARG A 100 -12.98 20.25 25.57
CA ARG A 100 -14.06 19.83 24.66
C ARG A 100 -14.77 18.56 25.11
N ARG A 101 -14.23 17.86 26.12
CA ARG A 101 -14.66 16.54 26.60
C ARG A 101 -14.67 15.48 25.46
N GLN A 102 -13.83 15.67 24.48
CA GLN A 102 -13.64 14.74 23.37
C GLN A 102 -12.31 13.99 23.54
N VAL A 103 -12.35 12.69 23.34
CA VAL A 103 -11.14 11.87 23.32
C VAL A 103 -10.58 11.92 21.90
N VAL A 104 -9.45 12.59 21.75
CA VAL A 104 -8.71 12.65 20.48
C VAL A 104 -7.43 11.85 20.64
N ILE A 105 -7.21 10.90 19.74
CA ILE A 105 -5.92 10.19 19.62
C ILE A 105 -5.05 11.05 18.71
N ASP A 106 -4.00 11.64 19.28
CA ASP A 106 -3.09 12.52 18.56
C ASP A 106 -2.16 11.74 17.63
N GLY A 107 -1.71 10.58 18.09
CA GLY A 107 -0.85 9.72 17.28
C GLY A 107 -0.98 8.24 17.62
N ILE A 108 -0.72 7.40 16.61
CA ILE A 108 -0.56 5.96 16.79
C ILE A 108 0.81 5.57 16.26
N THR A 109 1.63 4.93 17.11
CA THR A 109 2.91 4.32 16.72
C THR A 109 2.78 2.81 16.81
N ILE A 110 3.13 2.11 15.74
CA ILE A 110 3.13 0.65 15.67
C ILE A 110 4.56 0.19 15.38
N LYS A 111 5.14 -0.59 16.30
CA LYS A 111 6.51 -1.09 16.16
C LYS A 111 6.51 -2.55 15.75
N SER A 112 7.33 -2.83 14.75
CA SER A 112 7.59 -4.16 14.20
C SER A 112 6.29 -4.95 13.95
N PRO A 113 5.29 -4.39 13.23
CA PRO A 113 4.14 -5.18 12.85
C PRO A 113 4.52 -6.19 11.77
N GLU A 114 4.01 -7.41 11.93
CA GLU A 114 4.12 -8.48 10.94
C GLU A 114 2.74 -8.73 10.35
N PHE A 115 2.57 -8.43 9.07
CA PHE A 115 1.35 -8.73 8.31
C PHE A 115 1.55 -10.02 7.52
N THR A 116 0.57 -10.91 7.57
CA THR A 116 0.52 -12.09 6.71
C THR A 116 -0.72 -12.00 5.83
N PHE A 117 -0.54 -12.02 4.53
CA PHE A 117 -1.62 -12.02 3.55
C PHE A 117 -1.57 -13.33 2.77
N ILE A 118 -2.69 -14.04 2.78
CA ILE A 118 -2.81 -15.34 2.13
C ILE A 118 -3.72 -15.18 0.91
N LYS A 119 -3.26 -15.67 -0.22
CA LYS A 119 -4.06 -15.82 -1.44
C LYS A 119 -4.48 -17.28 -1.53
N SER A 120 -5.77 -17.55 -1.35
CA SER A 120 -6.31 -18.91 -1.44
C SER A 120 -6.15 -19.52 -2.83
N GLY A 121 -6.25 -20.83 -2.95
CA GLY A 121 -6.23 -21.54 -4.23
C GLY A 121 -7.23 -21.02 -5.26
N ASP A 122 -8.30 -20.36 -4.82
CA ASP A 122 -9.29 -19.70 -5.66
C ASP A 122 -8.92 -18.25 -6.05
N GLY A 123 -7.73 -17.78 -5.66
CA GLY A 123 -7.22 -16.45 -6.00
C GLY A 123 -7.71 -15.32 -5.10
N VAL A 124 -8.42 -15.60 -4.01
CA VAL A 124 -8.92 -14.58 -3.07
C VAL A 124 -7.87 -14.25 -2.01
N TRP A 125 -7.64 -12.97 -1.78
CA TRP A 125 -6.73 -12.49 -0.75
C TRP A 125 -7.41 -12.36 0.62
N SER A 126 -6.74 -12.77 1.68
CA SER A 126 -7.26 -12.74 3.03
C SER A 126 -7.58 -11.33 3.54
N TRP A 127 -6.89 -10.28 3.10
CA TRP A 127 -7.21 -8.90 3.49
C TRP A 127 -8.62 -8.46 3.08
N THR A 128 -9.22 -9.07 2.04
CA THR A 128 -10.55 -8.69 1.53
C THR A 128 -11.68 -8.97 2.52
N THR A 129 -11.41 -9.78 3.55
CA THR A 129 -12.38 -10.11 4.60
C THR A 129 -12.25 -9.23 5.85
N VAL A 130 -11.23 -8.35 5.92
CA VAL A 130 -11.03 -7.44 7.05
C VAL A 130 -12.21 -6.48 7.16
N GLY A 131 -12.74 -6.33 8.40
CA GLY A 131 -13.90 -5.48 8.68
C GLY A 131 -15.24 -6.07 8.28
N ARG A 132 -15.29 -7.22 7.61
CA ARG A 132 -16.53 -7.98 7.42
C ARG A 132 -16.90 -8.65 8.74
N ARG A 133 -18.10 -8.39 9.22
CA ARG A 133 -18.59 -9.05 10.44
C ARG A 133 -18.69 -10.55 10.16
N ALA A 134 -17.90 -11.35 10.89
CA ALA A 134 -18.22 -12.76 11.04
C ALA A 134 -19.64 -12.88 11.63
N PRO A 135 -20.48 -13.82 11.17
CA PRO A 135 -21.85 -13.97 11.67
C PRO A 135 -21.94 -14.44 13.13
N GLU A 136 -20.81 -14.59 13.79
CA GLU A 136 -20.77 -15.04 15.18
C GLU A 136 -21.13 -13.86 16.11
N ARG A 137 -22.26 -14.01 16.80
CA ARG A 137 -22.68 -13.12 17.88
C ARG A 137 -21.63 -13.15 18.98
N VAL A 138 -20.60 -12.32 18.88
CA VAL A 138 -19.80 -11.97 20.06
C VAL A 138 -20.75 -11.24 21.00
N ALA A 139 -21.20 -11.92 22.03
CA ALA A 139 -21.99 -11.35 23.09
C ALA A 139 -21.14 -10.20 23.67
N VAL A 140 -21.51 -8.99 23.33
CA VAL A 140 -20.91 -7.78 23.95
C VAL A 140 -21.29 -7.89 25.43
N ALA A 141 -20.34 -8.38 26.23
CA ALA A 141 -20.48 -8.36 27.67
C ALA A 141 -20.69 -6.89 28.07
N ARG A 142 -21.91 -6.54 28.45
CA ARG A 142 -22.20 -5.20 29.00
C ARG A 142 -21.35 -5.10 30.26
N PRO A 143 -20.52 -4.07 30.40
CA PRO A 143 -19.69 -3.91 31.59
C PRO A 143 -20.54 -3.39 32.76
N HIS A 144 -21.41 -4.25 33.29
CA HIS A 144 -22.21 -3.88 34.50
C HIS A 144 -21.39 -3.87 35.79
N ALA A 145 -20.10 -4.29 35.76
CA ALA A 145 -19.24 -4.37 36.93
C ALA A 145 -18.35 -3.13 37.17
N LEU A 146 -18.35 -2.15 36.28
CA LEU A 146 -17.42 -1.01 36.36
C LEU A 146 -18.00 0.26 36.95
N GLN A 147 -19.26 0.26 37.42
CA GLN A 147 -19.93 1.45 37.93
C GLN A 147 -19.45 1.91 39.30
N ALA A 148 -18.60 1.19 40.02
CA ALA A 148 -18.19 1.54 41.38
C ALA A 148 -16.69 1.86 41.57
N ALA A 149 -15.87 1.89 40.50
CA ALA A 149 -14.43 2.06 40.67
C ALA A 149 -13.89 3.23 39.85
N HIS A 150 -13.40 4.25 40.56
CA HIS A 150 -12.48 5.29 40.14
C HIS A 150 -12.85 6.12 38.88
N PRO A 151 -12.90 7.46 38.99
CA PRO A 151 -13.16 8.38 37.86
C PRO A 151 -12.21 8.15 36.64
N LEU A 152 -10.97 7.65 36.88
CA LEU A 152 -10.02 7.30 35.84
C LEU A 152 -10.45 6.06 35.03
N LEU A 153 -11.07 5.05 35.65
CA LEU A 153 -11.58 3.87 34.92
C LEU A 153 -12.82 4.22 34.11
N THR A 154 -13.66 5.14 34.61
CA THR A 154 -14.80 5.67 33.85
C THR A 154 -14.29 6.47 32.63
N LEU A 155 -13.21 7.23 32.80
CA LEU A 155 -12.56 7.99 31.75
C LEU A 155 -11.95 7.07 30.72
N LEU A 156 -11.22 6.03 31.14
CA LEU A 156 -10.65 5.00 30.26
C LEU A 156 -11.74 4.19 29.55
N SER A 157 -12.84 3.87 30.22
CA SER A 157 -13.95 3.16 29.57
C SER A 157 -14.67 4.06 28.55
N ALA A 158 -14.82 5.37 28.81
CA ALA A 158 -15.31 6.32 27.82
C ALA A 158 -14.34 6.48 26.64
N LEU A 159 -13.03 6.48 26.90
CA LEU A 159 -11.95 6.48 25.91
C LEU A 159 -12.03 5.29 24.97
N LEU A 160 -12.38 4.12 25.50
CA LEU A 160 -12.51 2.87 24.74
C LEU A 160 -13.88 2.71 24.05
N VAL A 161 -14.89 3.47 24.51
CA VAL A 161 -16.27 3.36 24.00
C VAL A 161 -16.41 3.96 22.60
N ASP A 162 -15.56 4.94 22.22
CA ASP A 162 -15.81 5.80 21.05
C ASP A 162 -14.72 5.71 19.97
N LEU A 163 -14.06 4.55 19.82
CA LEU A 163 -13.07 4.32 18.74
C LEU A 163 -13.67 4.44 17.31
N LYS A 164 -14.99 4.40 17.18
CA LYS A 164 -15.65 4.64 15.88
C LYS A 164 -15.50 6.07 15.39
N ASP A 165 -15.43 7.02 16.32
CA ASP A 165 -15.30 8.44 16.04
C ASP A 165 -13.92 9.00 16.43
N ALA A 166 -12.98 8.11 16.81
CA ALA A 166 -11.61 8.51 17.10
C ALA A 166 -10.97 9.07 15.82
N SER A 167 -10.61 10.34 15.86
CA SER A 167 -9.77 10.96 14.85
C SER A 167 -8.32 10.67 15.20
N PHE A 168 -7.57 10.13 14.25
CA PHE A 168 -6.12 10.00 14.35
C PHE A 168 -5.50 11.15 13.57
N ASN A 169 -4.56 11.88 14.19
CA ASN A 169 -3.86 12.95 13.48
C ASN A 169 -2.60 12.42 12.83
N ASN A 170 -1.90 11.49 13.48
CA ASN A 170 -0.66 10.93 12.99
C ASN A 170 -0.63 9.40 13.14
N VAL A 171 -0.09 8.72 12.14
CA VAL A 171 0.18 7.27 12.17
C VAL A 171 1.64 7.06 11.81
N HIS A 172 2.36 6.40 12.68
CA HIS A 172 3.75 6.04 12.50
C HIS A 172 3.93 4.52 12.62
N VAL A 173 4.51 3.91 11.60
CA VAL A 173 4.79 2.47 11.56
C VAL A 173 6.29 2.29 11.38
N GLU A 174 6.92 1.56 12.27
CA GLU A 174 8.36 1.29 12.26
C GLU A 174 8.64 -0.20 12.04
N GLY A 175 9.50 -0.53 11.07
CA GLY A 175 10.05 -1.86 10.88
C GLY A 175 8.99 -2.93 10.61
N ALA A 176 7.98 -2.59 9.82
CA ALA A 176 6.97 -3.55 9.41
C ALA A 176 7.56 -4.65 8.53
N SER A 177 6.99 -5.85 8.65
CA SER A 177 7.21 -6.94 7.70
C SER A 177 5.89 -7.37 7.06
N VAL A 178 5.96 -7.72 5.79
CA VAL A 178 4.82 -8.19 5.00
C VAL A 178 5.17 -9.54 4.39
N ARG A 179 4.40 -10.54 4.76
CA ARG A 179 4.48 -11.91 4.23
C ARG A 179 3.30 -12.13 3.30
N LEU A 180 3.58 -12.47 2.05
CA LEU A 180 2.59 -12.87 1.06
C LEU A 180 2.70 -14.38 0.85
N ILE A 181 1.60 -15.11 0.98
CA ILE A 181 1.53 -16.55 0.73
C ILE A 181 0.57 -16.77 -0.42
N ASP A 182 1.04 -17.39 -1.50
CA ASP A 182 0.21 -17.72 -2.67
C ASP A 182 -0.05 -19.24 -2.71
N GLU A 183 -1.29 -19.64 -2.41
CA GLU A 183 -1.73 -21.05 -2.45
C GLU A 183 -2.27 -21.47 -3.81
N THR A 184 -2.22 -20.60 -4.83
CA THR A 184 -2.66 -20.96 -6.19
C THR A 184 -1.73 -21.96 -6.90
N GLY A 185 -0.55 -22.25 -6.33
CA GLY A 185 0.47 -23.13 -6.90
C GLY A 185 1.45 -22.43 -7.84
N GLU A 186 1.36 -21.10 -7.96
CA GLU A 186 2.34 -20.30 -8.69
C GLU A 186 3.57 -20.01 -7.82
N GLN A 187 4.74 -20.01 -8.44
CA GLN A 187 6.01 -19.74 -7.76
C GLN A 187 6.34 -18.24 -7.78
N PRO A 188 6.91 -17.69 -6.69
CA PRO A 188 7.20 -18.31 -5.40
C PRO A 188 5.95 -18.41 -4.52
N PRO A 189 5.82 -19.51 -3.74
CA PRO A 189 4.66 -19.70 -2.85
C PRO A 189 4.64 -18.71 -1.68
N GLU A 190 5.77 -18.11 -1.35
CA GLU A 190 5.91 -17.16 -0.25
C GLU A 190 6.88 -16.05 -0.62
N SER A 191 6.47 -14.81 -0.38
CA SER A 191 7.29 -13.60 -0.51
C SER A 191 7.30 -12.84 0.81
N LEU A 192 8.49 -12.51 1.31
CA LEU A 192 8.70 -11.79 2.57
C LEU A 192 9.43 -10.48 2.31
N TYR A 193 8.79 -9.40 2.68
CA TYR A 193 9.34 -8.04 2.70
C TYR A 193 9.53 -7.58 4.14
N LYS A 194 10.62 -6.87 4.43
CA LYS A 194 10.96 -6.36 5.76
C LYS A 194 11.33 -4.88 5.72
N ASN A 195 11.52 -4.31 6.91
CA ASN A 195 12.00 -2.94 7.08
C ASN A 195 11.14 -1.91 6.36
N ILE A 196 9.81 -2.06 6.43
CA ILE A 196 8.86 -1.09 5.87
C ILE A 196 8.45 -0.12 6.98
N SER A 197 8.52 1.17 6.68
CA SER A 197 8.12 2.24 7.58
C SER A 197 7.10 3.16 6.89
N LEU A 198 6.18 3.69 7.66
CA LEU A 198 5.14 4.60 7.19
C LEU A 198 4.98 5.75 8.18
N ASP A 199 5.06 6.96 7.68
CA ASP A 199 4.72 8.19 8.39
C ASP A 199 3.54 8.85 7.70
N ALA A 200 2.43 9.04 8.39
CA ALA A 200 1.23 9.62 7.81
C ALA A 200 0.57 10.62 8.75
N ALA A 201 0.28 11.81 8.25
CA ALA A 201 -0.63 12.76 8.88
C ALA A 201 -2.04 12.55 8.30
N ILE A 202 -3.02 12.36 9.17
CA ILE A 202 -4.41 12.12 8.78
C ILE A 202 -5.27 13.31 9.18
N THR A 203 -5.92 13.92 8.22
CA THR A 203 -6.84 15.04 8.45
C THR A 203 -8.24 14.63 8.07
N ARG A 204 -9.18 14.77 9.01
CA ARG A 204 -10.61 14.55 8.78
C ARG A 204 -11.35 15.85 8.99
N PRO A 205 -12.02 16.41 7.97
CA PRO A 205 -12.87 17.57 8.16
C PRO A 205 -14.09 17.20 9.03
N PRO A 206 -14.58 18.11 9.90
CA PRO A 206 -15.76 17.87 10.72
C PRO A 206 -16.97 17.46 9.87
N GLY A 207 -17.57 16.31 10.17
CA GLY A 207 -18.72 15.77 9.43
C GLY A 207 -18.40 15.25 8.03
N GLY A 208 -17.12 15.18 7.62
CA GLY A 208 -16.71 14.71 6.30
C GLY A 208 -16.57 13.20 6.22
N ALA A 209 -17.07 12.59 5.13
CA ALA A 209 -16.85 11.19 4.80
C ALA A 209 -15.42 10.93 4.29
N VAL A 210 -14.75 11.97 3.79
CA VAL A 210 -13.41 11.90 3.19
C VAL A 210 -12.35 12.25 4.23
N SER A 211 -11.35 11.39 4.38
CA SER A 211 -10.15 11.65 5.17
C SER A 211 -8.97 11.84 4.22
N ARG A 212 -8.12 12.83 4.49
CA ARG A 212 -6.85 13.00 3.77
C ARG A 212 -5.74 12.37 4.60
N ALA A 213 -4.90 11.57 3.95
CA ALA A 213 -3.68 11.01 4.51
C ALA A 213 -2.51 11.49 3.65
N ALA A 214 -1.56 12.21 4.25
CA ALA A 214 -0.37 12.67 3.58
C ALA A 214 0.86 12.28 4.38
N GLY A 215 1.91 11.85 3.71
CA GLY A 215 3.10 11.34 4.39
C GLY A 215 4.08 10.68 3.45
N GLU A 216 4.79 9.70 3.97
CA GLU A 216 5.85 9.01 3.27
C GLU A 216 5.87 7.52 3.64
N VAL A 217 6.09 6.66 2.65
CA VAL A 217 6.37 5.25 2.84
C VAL A 217 7.81 4.97 2.43
N ARG A 218 8.56 4.33 3.32
CA ARG A 218 9.93 3.87 3.08
C ARG A 218 10.00 2.36 3.21
N ALA A 219 10.79 1.73 2.36
CA ALA A 219 11.07 0.32 2.43
C ALA A 219 12.57 0.08 2.14
N GLU A 220 13.20 -0.77 2.96
CA GLU A 220 14.60 -1.18 2.83
C GLU A 220 14.71 -2.71 3.00
N SER A 221 13.89 -3.45 2.25
CA SER A 221 13.94 -4.92 2.24
C SER A 221 15.00 -5.39 1.26
N ASP A 222 15.89 -6.28 1.69
CA ASP A 222 16.90 -6.89 0.85
C ASP A 222 16.93 -8.43 1.03
N GLU A 223 17.66 -9.13 0.17
CA GLU A 223 17.76 -10.60 0.20
C GLU A 223 18.54 -11.15 1.40
N THR A 224 19.16 -10.31 2.23
CA THR A 224 19.95 -10.75 3.38
C THR A 224 19.05 -11.24 4.50
N ASP A 225 17.93 -10.57 4.73
CA ASP A 225 17.00 -10.84 5.82
C ASP A 225 15.55 -11.03 5.40
N ALA A 226 15.26 -10.94 4.08
CA ALA A 226 13.96 -11.12 3.44
C ALA A 226 14.09 -11.99 2.18
N SER A 227 12.99 -12.51 1.65
CA SER A 227 12.99 -13.27 0.39
C SER A 227 12.87 -12.36 -0.85
N GLU A 228 12.48 -11.10 -0.65
CA GLU A 228 12.21 -10.17 -1.74
C GLU A 228 12.90 -8.82 -1.51
N VAL A 229 13.38 -8.24 -2.60
CA VAL A 229 13.93 -6.89 -2.62
C VAL A 229 12.80 -5.88 -2.78
N LEU A 230 12.74 -4.90 -1.88
CA LEU A 230 11.88 -3.72 -2.01
C LEU A 230 12.61 -2.52 -1.40
N LYS A 231 13.06 -1.59 -2.24
CA LYS A 231 13.58 -0.30 -1.78
C LYS A 231 12.69 0.79 -2.34
N ALA A 232 12.15 1.60 -1.46
CA ALA A 232 11.24 2.67 -1.84
C ALA A 232 11.37 3.84 -0.85
N ASP A 233 11.20 5.03 -1.37
CA ASP A 233 11.07 6.27 -0.60
C ASP A 233 10.06 7.14 -1.35
N LEU A 234 8.78 6.95 -1.00
CA LEU A 234 7.65 7.47 -1.77
C LEU A 234 6.78 8.37 -0.88
N PRO A 235 6.80 9.69 -1.08
CA PRO A 235 5.80 10.56 -0.49
C PRO A 235 4.41 10.23 -1.05
N PHE A 236 3.36 10.48 -0.27
CA PHE A 236 1.99 10.30 -0.74
C PHE A 236 1.07 11.40 -0.21
N ASP A 237 0.01 11.67 -0.98
CA ASP A 237 -1.11 12.53 -0.59
C ASP A 237 -2.40 11.91 -1.12
N LEU A 238 -3.15 11.27 -0.23
CA LEU A 238 -4.28 10.43 -0.57
C LEU A 238 -5.56 10.94 0.10
N ASN A 239 -6.65 10.94 -0.64
CA ASN A 239 -8.00 11.11 -0.14
C ASN A 239 -8.67 9.75 -0.04
N ILE A 240 -9.13 9.40 1.16
CA ILE A 240 -9.78 8.14 1.48
C ILE A 240 -11.26 8.44 1.71
N ASP A 241 -12.10 8.03 0.79
CA ASP A 241 -13.56 8.15 0.90
C ASP A 241 -14.15 6.80 1.33
N ARG A 242 -14.76 6.82 2.52
CA ARG A 242 -15.56 5.72 3.02
C ARG A 242 -17.02 6.02 2.68
N GLY A 243 -17.43 5.79 1.45
CA GLY A 243 -18.83 5.88 1.04
C GLY A 243 -19.75 5.04 1.92
N ALA A 244 -21.05 5.03 1.65
CA ALA A 244 -21.97 4.11 2.30
C ALA A 244 -21.40 2.67 2.16
N ALA A 245 -21.09 2.03 3.29
CA ALA A 245 -20.44 0.71 3.30
C ALA A 245 -21.16 -0.25 2.32
N PRO A 246 -20.42 -1.02 1.52
CA PRO A 246 -19.03 -1.43 1.70
C PRO A 246 -18.01 -0.82 0.71
N ALA A 247 -18.30 0.32 0.11
CA ALA A 247 -17.41 0.93 -0.87
C ALA A 247 -16.27 1.73 -0.20
N LEU A 248 -15.04 1.47 -0.64
CA LEU A 248 -13.84 2.25 -0.30
C LEU A 248 -13.27 2.84 -1.58
N SER A 249 -13.01 4.14 -1.59
CA SER A 249 -12.32 4.82 -2.68
C SER A 249 -11.10 5.56 -2.17
N VAL A 250 -9.97 5.34 -2.81
CA VAL A 250 -8.71 6.05 -2.54
C VAL A 250 -8.31 6.79 -3.79
N SER A 251 -8.02 8.08 -3.68
CA SER A 251 -7.55 8.90 -4.80
C SER A 251 -6.44 9.82 -4.34
N GLY A 252 -5.49 10.11 -5.21
CA GLY A 252 -4.38 10.99 -4.90
C GLY A 252 -3.10 10.59 -5.62
N THR A 253 -1.99 10.99 -5.01
CA THR A 253 -0.64 10.84 -5.57
C THR A 253 0.21 9.96 -4.66
N LEU A 254 1.01 9.08 -5.28
CA LEU A 254 2.10 8.34 -4.67
C LEU A 254 3.38 8.66 -5.44
N GLY A 255 4.44 9.07 -4.75
CA GLY A 255 5.66 9.60 -5.35
C GLY A 255 5.58 11.12 -5.59
N PRO A 256 6.56 11.71 -6.31
CA PRO A 256 7.70 11.03 -6.95
C PRO A 256 8.77 10.56 -5.96
N GLY A 257 9.39 9.43 -6.26
CA GLY A 257 10.49 8.88 -5.47
C GLY A 257 11.07 7.61 -6.08
N PRO A 258 12.18 7.08 -5.52
CA PRO A 258 12.78 5.85 -5.99
C PRO A 258 11.92 4.64 -5.63
N LEU A 259 11.89 3.68 -6.55
CA LEU A 259 11.25 2.38 -6.36
C LEU A 259 12.11 1.29 -6.98
N GLN A 260 12.53 0.32 -6.19
CA GLN A 260 13.31 -0.83 -6.63
C GLN A 260 12.72 -2.13 -6.08
N THR A 261 12.55 -3.09 -6.96
CA THR A 261 12.22 -4.48 -6.66
C THR A 261 13.27 -5.39 -7.30
N LYS A 262 13.17 -6.71 -7.12
CA LYS A 262 14.04 -7.69 -7.78
C LYS A 262 14.02 -7.56 -9.31
N ASN A 263 12.86 -7.27 -9.90
CA ASN A 263 12.63 -7.31 -11.34
C ASN A 263 12.43 -5.93 -11.98
N PHE A 264 12.54 -4.86 -11.19
CA PHE A 264 12.26 -3.51 -11.66
C PHE A 264 12.97 -2.49 -10.76
N SER A 265 13.57 -1.48 -11.36
CA SER A 265 14.03 -0.31 -10.64
C SER A 265 13.68 0.96 -11.40
N ALA A 266 13.32 2.01 -10.67
CA ALA A 266 13.09 3.35 -11.19
C ALA A 266 13.67 4.37 -10.21
N LYS A 267 14.37 5.36 -10.71
CA LYS A 267 14.90 6.45 -9.89
C LYS A 267 13.81 7.42 -9.47
N THR A 268 12.83 7.60 -10.35
CA THR A 268 11.63 8.39 -10.06
C THR A 268 10.41 7.59 -10.49
N PHE A 269 9.50 7.34 -9.55
CA PHE A 269 8.21 6.71 -9.81
C PHE A 269 7.12 7.60 -9.23
N LYS A 270 6.10 7.88 -10.01
CA LYS A 270 4.93 8.65 -9.59
C LYS A 270 3.67 8.03 -10.15
N LEU A 271 2.66 7.91 -9.32
CA LEU A 271 1.33 7.46 -9.67
C LEU A 271 0.32 8.49 -9.17
N ASP A 272 -0.48 9.04 -10.08
CA ASP A 272 -1.66 9.84 -9.77
C ASP A 272 -2.89 9.04 -10.16
N GLY A 273 -3.88 8.89 -9.27
CA GLY A 273 -5.03 8.12 -9.67
C GLY A 273 -6.11 7.96 -8.63
N LYS A 274 -7.10 7.17 -9.01
CA LYS A 274 -8.21 6.78 -8.16
C LYS A 274 -8.42 5.28 -8.27
N ILE A 275 -8.52 4.61 -7.13
CA ILE A 275 -8.86 3.19 -7.02
C ILE A 275 -10.07 3.07 -6.11
N SER A 276 -11.04 2.29 -6.52
CA SER A 276 -12.25 2.01 -5.74
C SER A 276 -12.48 0.50 -5.68
N ALA A 277 -12.84 0.02 -4.49
CA ALA A 277 -13.26 -1.34 -4.29
C ALA A 277 -14.73 -1.35 -3.87
N SER A 278 -15.57 -2.10 -4.58
CA SER A 278 -16.97 -2.32 -4.23
C SER A 278 -17.09 -3.62 -3.44
N GLY A 279 -17.75 -3.54 -2.26
CA GLY A 279 -18.00 -4.72 -1.44
C GLY A 279 -19.26 -5.51 -1.82
N ASP A 280 -19.98 -5.10 -2.85
CA ASP A 280 -21.25 -5.70 -3.26
C ASP A 280 -21.02 -6.90 -4.20
N ALA A 281 -20.69 -8.06 -3.63
CA ALA A 281 -21.09 -9.32 -4.24
C ALA A 281 -22.29 -9.86 -3.46
N PRO A 282 -23.43 -10.19 -4.08
CA PRO A 282 -24.53 -10.84 -3.40
C PRO A 282 -24.03 -12.17 -2.80
N PRO A 283 -24.41 -12.50 -1.53
CA PRO A 283 -23.82 -13.60 -0.78
C PRO A 283 -24.05 -15.01 -1.38
N GLU A 284 -24.95 -15.14 -2.34
CA GLU A 284 -25.30 -16.44 -2.94
C GLU A 284 -24.57 -16.79 -4.25
N GLN A 285 -23.80 -15.86 -4.83
CA GLN A 285 -23.10 -16.07 -6.10
C GLN A 285 -21.58 -15.78 -6.04
N ALA A 286 -21.04 -15.60 -4.87
CA ALA A 286 -19.62 -15.33 -4.68
C ALA A 286 -18.78 -16.59 -4.86
N ALA A 287 -18.60 -17.00 -6.12
CA ALA A 287 -17.44 -17.82 -6.44
C ALA A 287 -16.17 -16.95 -6.16
N PRO A 288 -15.12 -17.54 -5.54
CA PRO A 288 -13.94 -16.82 -5.05
C PRO A 288 -13.18 -15.99 -6.09
N ARG A 289 -13.36 -16.25 -7.37
CA ARG A 289 -12.72 -15.55 -8.51
C ARG A 289 -13.03 -14.05 -8.65
N ARG A 290 -13.88 -13.46 -7.79
CA ARG A 290 -14.40 -12.08 -8.00
C ARG A 290 -13.79 -10.99 -7.11
N ALA A 291 -12.85 -11.29 -6.22
CA ALA A 291 -12.30 -10.25 -5.34
C ALA A 291 -11.47 -9.20 -6.10
N VAL A 292 -10.72 -9.62 -7.14
CA VAL A 292 -9.96 -8.68 -8.00
C VAL A 292 -10.86 -8.03 -9.05
N SER A 293 -11.95 -8.69 -9.46
CA SER A 293 -12.90 -8.14 -10.42
C SER A 293 -13.71 -6.95 -9.90
N ASN A 294 -13.72 -6.71 -8.59
CA ASN A 294 -14.42 -5.58 -7.98
C ASN A 294 -13.54 -4.33 -7.80
N ILE A 295 -12.26 -4.42 -8.17
CA ILE A 295 -11.36 -3.27 -8.19
C ILE A 295 -11.54 -2.53 -9.52
N ILE A 296 -11.93 -1.28 -9.44
CA ILE A 296 -11.97 -0.35 -10.56
C ILE A 296 -11.04 0.81 -10.24
N GLY A 297 -10.34 1.30 -11.23
CA GLY A 297 -9.42 2.41 -11.04
C GLY A 297 -9.03 3.08 -12.35
N ASN A 298 -8.48 4.24 -12.23
CA ASN A 298 -7.87 4.95 -13.34
C ASN A 298 -6.81 5.92 -12.82
N GLY A 299 -5.86 6.24 -13.64
CA GLY A 299 -4.82 7.16 -13.27
C GLY A 299 -3.75 7.32 -14.34
N HIS A 300 -2.67 7.93 -13.91
CA HIS A 300 -1.53 8.27 -14.73
C HIS A 300 -0.25 7.85 -14.01
N ILE A 301 0.67 7.21 -14.72
CA ILE A 301 1.99 6.80 -14.22
C ILE A 301 3.05 7.56 -14.98
N THR A 302 3.97 8.15 -14.25
CA THR A 302 5.24 8.64 -14.79
C THR A 302 6.40 7.97 -14.06
N SER A 303 7.44 7.62 -14.80
CA SER A 303 8.62 7.00 -14.21
C SER A 303 9.86 7.38 -15.03
N GLY A 304 10.98 7.52 -14.35
CA GLY A 304 12.25 7.89 -14.99
C GLY A 304 13.42 7.05 -14.53
N GLU A 305 14.41 6.90 -15.40
CA GLU A 305 15.60 6.07 -15.23
C GLU A 305 15.20 4.64 -14.76
N ILE A 306 14.45 3.96 -15.63
CA ILE A 306 13.90 2.63 -15.37
C ILE A 306 14.89 1.58 -15.85
N PHE A 307 15.05 0.50 -15.08
CA PHE A 307 15.78 -0.69 -15.49
C PHE A 307 14.99 -1.96 -15.13
N ILE A 308 14.86 -2.88 -16.12
CA ILE A 308 14.16 -4.15 -16.00
C ILE A 308 15.15 -5.27 -16.28
N PRO A 309 15.78 -5.88 -15.25
CA PRO A 309 16.90 -6.82 -15.45
C PRO A 309 16.49 -8.16 -16.07
N SER A 310 15.24 -8.59 -15.91
CA SER A 310 14.75 -9.89 -16.34
C SER A 310 14.20 -9.93 -17.77
N VAL A 311 14.05 -8.78 -18.42
CA VAL A 311 13.40 -8.67 -19.72
C VAL A 311 14.28 -7.82 -20.64
N ASN A 312 14.64 -8.33 -21.80
CA ASN A 312 15.39 -7.59 -22.80
C ASN A 312 14.55 -7.32 -24.05
N ILE A 313 13.68 -6.31 -23.96
CA ILE A 313 12.79 -5.91 -25.07
C ILE A 313 13.61 -5.38 -26.22
N SER A 314 14.63 -4.60 -25.96
CA SER A 314 15.50 -3.98 -26.96
C SER A 314 16.20 -5.03 -27.80
N GLU A 315 16.74 -6.08 -27.17
CA GLU A 315 17.36 -7.21 -27.87
C GLU A 315 16.36 -7.97 -28.76
N GLN A 316 15.16 -8.21 -28.27
CA GLN A 316 14.14 -8.91 -29.04
C GLN A 316 13.70 -8.09 -30.26
N VAL A 317 13.52 -6.77 -30.13
CA VAL A 317 13.25 -5.88 -31.26
C VAL A 317 14.42 -5.87 -32.22
N ALA A 318 15.65 -5.74 -31.74
CA ALA A 318 16.84 -5.74 -32.54
C ALA A 318 17.01 -7.06 -33.36
N ARG A 319 16.80 -8.21 -32.70
CA ARG A 319 16.81 -9.53 -33.38
C ARG A 319 15.74 -9.65 -34.46
N ALA A 320 14.52 -9.18 -34.17
CA ALA A 320 13.42 -9.18 -35.13
C ALA A 320 13.71 -8.30 -36.36
N LEU A 321 14.58 -7.30 -36.22
CA LEU A 321 15.03 -6.40 -37.29
C LEU A 321 16.38 -6.84 -37.92
N ASN A 322 16.97 -7.97 -37.46
CA ASN A 322 18.32 -8.42 -37.85
C ASN A 322 19.40 -7.37 -37.59
N LEU A 323 19.33 -6.66 -36.46
CA LEU A 323 20.33 -5.69 -36.02
C LEU A 323 21.37 -6.40 -35.14
N ASP A 324 22.60 -6.53 -35.63
CA ASP A 324 23.64 -7.33 -34.97
C ASP A 324 24.28 -6.63 -33.75
N GLN A 325 24.19 -5.32 -33.64
CA GLN A 325 24.72 -4.55 -32.50
C GLN A 325 24.04 -3.17 -32.37
N VAL A 326 23.13 -3.05 -31.44
CA VAL A 326 22.64 -1.75 -30.97
C VAL A 326 22.81 -1.73 -29.45
N GLY A 327 23.85 -1.05 -28.95
CA GLY A 327 24.12 -0.89 -27.51
C GLY A 327 24.54 -2.18 -26.78
N ASP A 328 24.77 -2.08 -25.47
CA ASP A 328 25.01 -3.22 -24.57
C ASP A 328 23.67 -3.79 -24.09
N MET A 329 23.08 -4.63 -24.92
CA MET A 329 21.74 -5.21 -24.70
C MET A 329 21.74 -6.44 -23.78
N SER A 330 22.87 -6.82 -23.20
CA SER A 330 23.03 -8.12 -22.53
C SER A 330 22.45 -8.18 -21.12
N GLN A 331 22.05 -7.06 -20.52
CA GLN A 331 21.74 -6.99 -19.08
C GLN A 331 20.29 -6.63 -18.70
N GLY A 332 19.35 -6.58 -19.62
CA GLY A 332 17.97 -6.18 -19.35
C GLY A 332 17.51 -5.04 -20.25
N THR A 333 16.45 -4.33 -19.84
CA THR A 333 15.89 -3.20 -20.59
C THR A 333 16.05 -1.90 -19.79
N GLY A 334 16.77 -0.94 -20.33
CA GLY A 334 16.90 0.42 -19.81
C GLY A 334 15.96 1.38 -20.52
N ILE A 335 15.31 2.27 -19.76
CA ILE A 335 14.35 3.26 -20.26
C ILE A 335 14.61 4.57 -19.54
N SER A 336 14.77 5.68 -20.27
CA SER A 336 15.00 6.98 -19.65
C SER A 336 13.74 7.55 -19.02
N SER A 337 12.59 7.43 -19.69
CA SER A 337 11.30 7.83 -19.12
C SER A 337 10.14 7.01 -19.67
N LEU A 338 9.14 6.83 -18.85
CA LEU A 338 7.87 6.20 -19.19
C LEU A 338 6.72 7.06 -18.68
N GLU A 339 5.72 7.24 -19.53
CA GLU A 339 4.47 7.91 -19.22
C GLU A 339 3.32 7.11 -19.80
N THR A 340 2.25 6.90 -19.04
CA THR A 340 1.06 6.18 -19.51
C THR A 340 -0.16 6.48 -18.65
N ASP A 341 -1.33 6.50 -19.25
CA ASP A 341 -2.60 6.44 -18.55
C ASP A 341 -3.02 4.99 -18.35
N PHE A 342 -3.73 4.70 -17.26
CA PHE A 342 -4.25 3.36 -17.02
C PHE A 342 -5.71 3.38 -16.55
N LYS A 343 -6.41 2.27 -16.82
CA LYS A 343 -7.75 1.97 -16.33
C LYS A 343 -7.81 0.52 -15.88
N ILE A 344 -8.22 0.30 -14.63
CA ILE A 344 -8.40 -1.04 -14.05
C ILE A 344 -9.87 -1.39 -14.11
N GLU A 345 -10.21 -2.49 -14.75
CA GLU A 345 -11.56 -3.05 -14.81
C GLU A 345 -11.46 -4.58 -14.84
N GLN A 346 -12.20 -5.25 -13.96
CA GLN A 346 -12.31 -6.73 -13.93
C GLN A 346 -10.95 -7.47 -13.89
N GLY A 347 -9.98 -6.93 -13.13
CA GLY A 347 -8.65 -7.53 -13.01
C GLY A 347 -7.72 -7.31 -14.22
N VAL A 348 -8.16 -6.51 -15.21
CA VAL A 348 -7.36 -6.10 -16.36
C VAL A 348 -6.95 -4.64 -16.19
N VAL A 349 -5.68 -4.34 -16.38
CA VAL A 349 -5.16 -2.98 -16.51
C VAL A 349 -5.05 -2.67 -18.00
N ASN A 350 -5.93 -1.80 -18.47
CA ASN A 350 -5.84 -1.23 -19.81
C ASN A 350 -4.99 0.04 -19.72
N THR A 351 -4.02 0.17 -20.60
CA THR A 351 -3.19 1.37 -20.71
C THR A 351 -3.48 2.09 -22.02
N SER A 352 -3.28 3.40 -21.99
CA SER A 352 -3.39 4.27 -23.16
C SER A 352 -2.30 5.33 -23.10
N ASN A 353 -2.00 5.91 -24.25
CA ASN A 353 -1.00 6.97 -24.36
C ASN A 353 0.37 6.56 -23.82
N LEU A 354 0.77 5.28 -24.02
CA LEU A 354 2.09 4.83 -23.59
C LEU A 354 3.17 5.56 -24.39
N ASN A 355 4.06 6.22 -23.69
CA ASN A 355 5.22 6.91 -24.23
C ASN A 355 6.47 6.49 -23.47
N ILE A 356 7.41 5.91 -24.18
CA ILE A 356 8.71 5.46 -23.68
C ILE A 356 9.79 6.21 -24.43
N GLN A 357 10.71 6.83 -23.68
CA GLN A 357 11.85 7.51 -24.28
C GLN A 357 13.14 6.77 -24.01
N GLN A 358 13.99 6.71 -25.03
CA GLN A 358 15.34 6.11 -25.02
C GLN A 358 15.35 4.67 -24.48
N LEU A 359 14.74 3.77 -25.23
CA LEU A 359 14.77 2.35 -24.96
C LEU A 359 16.18 1.81 -25.38
N ASP A 360 17.11 1.69 -24.44
CA ASP A 360 18.48 1.16 -24.58
C ASP A 360 19.24 1.62 -25.86
N GLY A 361 19.11 2.88 -26.24
CA GLY A 361 19.70 3.38 -27.48
C GLY A 361 19.01 2.91 -28.77
N LEU A 362 18.01 2.02 -28.69
CA LEU A 362 17.22 1.57 -29.84
C LEU A 362 16.34 2.71 -30.39
N GLY A 363 15.76 3.51 -29.49
CA GLY A 363 14.92 4.63 -29.86
C GLY A 363 13.81 4.91 -28.83
N ASP A 364 12.71 5.52 -29.29
CA ASP A 364 11.54 5.77 -28.47
C ASP A 364 10.42 4.77 -28.84
N ALA A 365 9.51 4.50 -27.91
CA ALA A 365 8.37 3.64 -28.21
C ALA A 365 7.06 4.27 -27.77
N THR A 366 6.01 4.13 -28.58
CA THR A 366 4.67 4.60 -28.26
C THR A 366 3.64 3.50 -28.51
N ALA A 367 2.57 3.50 -27.70
CA ALA A 367 1.41 2.68 -27.98
C ALA A 367 0.14 3.44 -27.61
N ASP A 368 -0.83 3.47 -28.52
CA ASP A 368 -2.12 4.13 -28.26
C ASP A 368 -2.91 3.35 -27.22
N SER A 369 -2.80 2.03 -27.22
CA SER A 369 -3.45 1.16 -26.26
C SER A 369 -2.71 -0.15 -26.06
N GLY A 370 -2.88 -0.71 -24.87
CA GLY A 370 -2.40 -2.03 -24.50
C GLY A 370 -3.10 -2.50 -23.23
N TRP A 371 -2.85 -3.73 -22.84
CA TRP A 371 -3.39 -4.24 -21.59
C TRP A 371 -2.47 -5.29 -20.97
N PHE A 372 -2.57 -5.43 -19.65
CA PHE A 372 -2.02 -6.56 -18.92
C PHE A 372 -3.00 -7.02 -17.82
N LYS A 373 -2.95 -8.31 -17.49
CA LYS A 373 -3.76 -8.89 -16.42
C LYS A 373 -3.00 -8.87 -15.10
N ILE A 374 -3.68 -8.53 -14.02
CA ILE A 374 -3.12 -8.57 -12.65
C ILE A 374 -3.18 -10.00 -12.08
N GLU A 375 -3.97 -10.89 -12.70
CA GLU A 375 -4.12 -12.28 -12.26
C GLU A 375 -2.87 -13.11 -12.58
N SER A 376 -2.83 -14.28 -12.00
CA SER A 376 -1.77 -15.30 -11.91
C SER A 376 -0.87 -15.53 -13.13
N ALA A 377 -1.34 -15.32 -14.33
CA ALA A 377 -0.51 -15.16 -15.52
C ALA A 377 -0.50 -13.67 -15.88
N LEU A 378 0.58 -12.97 -15.56
CA LEU A 378 0.81 -11.57 -15.94
C LEU A 378 0.91 -11.46 -17.48
N MET A 379 -0.18 -11.76 -18.15
CA MET A 379 -0.27 -11.70 -19.61
C MET A 379 -0.41 -10.27 -20.08
N LEU A 380 0.34 -9.90 -21.11
CA LEU A 380 0.27 -8.58 -21.76
C LEU A 380 -0.02 -8.69 -23.25
N ASN A 381 -0.53 -7.59 -23.79
CA ASN A 381 -0.71 -7.41 -25.23
C ASN A 381 -0.62 -5.92 -25.56
N TYR A 382 0.40 -5.56 -26.33
CA TYR A 382 0.66 -4.21 -26.79
C TYR A 382 0.91 -4.19 -28.28
N ALA A 383 0.23 -3.32 -28.99
CA ALA A 383 0.56 -2.94 -30.36
C ALA A 383 1.28 -1.57 -30.30
N ALA A 384 2.59 -1.62 -30.32
CA ALA A 384 3.44 -0.44 -30.18
C ALA A 384 4.11 -0.04 -31.50
N THR A 385 4.62 1.18 -31.53
CA THR A 385 5.51 1.67 -32.60
C THR A 385 6.82 2.10 -31.97
N VAL A 386 7.92 1.47 -32.38
CA VAL A 386 9.27 1.86 -31.98
C VAL A 386 9.82 2.82 -33.03
N LEU A 387 10.09 4.05 -32.64
CA LEU A 387 10.75 5.05 -33.47
C LEU A 387 12.26 4.90 -33.28
N LEU A 388 12.92 4.21 -34.21
CA LEU A 388 14.34 3.88 -34.11
C LEU A 388 15.22 5.14 -33.97
N SER A 389 16.31 5.01 -33.22
CA SER A 389 17.36 6.04 -33.19
C SER A 389 18.01 6.21 -34.57
N PRO A 390 18.69 7.33 -34.85
CA PRO A 390 19.41 7.51 -36.11
C PRO A 390 20.44 6.41 -36.37
N GLU A 391 21.11 5.93 -35.31
CA GLU A 391 22.12 4.87 -35.37
C GLU A 391 21.46 3.52 -35.73
N ALA A 392 20.37 3.15 -35.04
CA ALA A 392 19.62 1.95 -35.34
C ALA A 392 19.02 1.99 -36.75
N THR A 393 18.50 3.12 -37.17
CA THR A 393 17.98 3.37 -38.54
C THR A 393 19.06 3.14 -39.59
N ALA A 394 20.26 3.69 -39.37
CA ALA A 394 21.39 3.50 -40.29
C ALA A 394 21.84 2.04 -40.42
N GLN A 395 21.74 1.25 -39.30
CA GLN A 395 22.06 -0.17 -39.31
C GLN A 395 21.01 -0.97 -40.07
N VAL A 396 19.72 -0.76 -39.86
CA VAL A 396 18.63 -1.43 -40.60
C VAL A 396 18.78 -1.23 -42.09
N LYS A 397 19.12 -0.03 -42.54
CA LYS A 397 19.37 0.25 -43.98
C LYS A 397 20.53 -0.53 -44.57
N LYS A 398 21.57 -0.83 -43.78
CA LYS A 398 22.75 -1.61 -44.26
C LYS A 398 22.45 -3.10 -44.35
N VAL A 399 21.71 -3.65 -43.41
CA VAL A 399 21.46 -5.11 -43.28
C VAL A 399 20.42 -5.61 -44.28
N SER A 400 19.41 -4.80 -44.59
CA SER A 400 18.33 -5.19 -45.49
C SER A 400 17.99 -4.08 -46.50
N PRO A 401 18.60 -4.09 -47.69
CA PRO A 401 18.33 -3.08 -48.72
C PRO A 401 16.86 -3.00 -49.15
N LEU A 402 16.12 -4.11 -49.14
CA LEU A 402 14.70 -4.14 -49.46
C LEU A 402 13.87 -3.48 -48.35
N ILE A 403 14.15 -3.82 -47.09
CA ILE A 403 13.52 -3.18 -45.93
C ILE A 403 13.97 -1.71 -45.90
N GLY A 404 15.24 -1.44 -46.17
CA GLY A 404 15.77 -0.08 -46.23
C GLY A 404 15.09 0.83 -47.26
N ALA A 405 14.73 0.29 -48.42
CA ALA A 405 13.98 1.02 -49.46
C ALA A 405 12.51 1.30 -49.02
N ALA A 406 11.83 0.32 -48.46
CA ALA A 406 10.47 0.47 -47.94
C ALA A 406 10.40 1.46 -46.76
N ILE A 407 11.37 1.37 -45.86
CA ILE A 407 11.52 2.19 -44.68
C ILE A 407 11.87 3.66 -45.01
N SER A 408 12.63 3.88 -46.10
CA SER A 408 13.01 5.23 -46.54
C SER A 408 11.85 6.12 -46.89
N VAL A 409 10.69 5.55 -47.24
CA VAL A 409 9.43 6.28 -47.48
C VAL A 409 8.79 6.78 -46.18
N LEU A 410 9.00 6.08 -45.06
CA LEU A 410 8.46 6.38 -43.74
C LEU A 410 9.43 7.18 -42.87
N GLU A 411 10.66 7.40 -43.35
CA GLU A 411 11.69 8.06 -42.61
C GLU A 411 11.39 9.54 -42.37
N SER A 412 11.47 9.96 -41.13
CA SER A 412 11.43 11.37 -40.75
C SER A 412 12.58 11.67 -39.81
N ASN A 413 13.35 12.73 -40.10
CA ASN A 413 14.51 13.15 -39.31
C ASN A 413 15.55 12.03 -39.05
N ASN A 414 15.86 11.22 -40.04
CA ASN A 414 16.74 10.04 -39.95
C ASN A 414 16.27 8.96 -38.95
N ARG A 415 14.98 8.92 -38.64
CA ARG A 415 14.36 7.94 -37.74
C ARG A 415 13.23 7.21 -38.45
N VAL A 416 13.09 5.94 -38.15
CA VAL A 416 12.10 5.05 -38.79
C VAL A 416 11.14 4.50 -37.75
N PRO A 417 9.82 4.64 -37.96
CA PRO A 417 8.83 3.98 -37.14
C PRO A 417 8.72 2.48 -37.51
N VAL A 418 8.87 1.61 -36.52
CA VAL A 418 8.72 0.16 -36.65
C VAL A 418 7.56 -0.30 -35.78
N PRO A 419 6.46 -0.76 -36.36
CA PRO A 419 5.37 -1.34 -35.60
C PRO A 419 5.76 -2.72 -35.05
N VAL A 420 5.49 -2.93 -33.75
CA VAL A 420 5.79 -4.16 -33.03
C VAL A 420 4.56 -4.61 -32.22
N ASN A 421 4.36 -5.91 -32.16
CA ASN A 421 3.40 -6.54 -31.25
C ASN A 421 4.17 -7.20 -30.11
N ILE A 422 3.81 -6.87 -28.86
CA ILE A 422 4.42 -7.43 -27.66
C ILE A 422 3.34 -8.21 -26.94
N THR A 423 3.48 -9.52 -26.83
CA THR A 423 2.45 -10.42 -26.29
C THR A 423 3.05 -11.45 -25.35
N GLY A 424 2.21 -12.11 -24.53
CA GLY A 424 2.62 -13.22 -23.68
C GLY A 424 2.83 -12.84 -22.23
N ASP A 425 3.67 -13.59 -21.53
CA ASP A 425 3.99 -13.35 -20.11
C ASP A 425 4.89 -12.11 -19.94
N VAL A 426 4.56 -11.22 -19.02
CA VAL A 426 5.36 -10.00 -18.72
C VAL A 426 6.83 -10.35 -18.40
N ARG A 427 7.07 -11.52 -17.79
CA ARG A 427 8.43 -11.98 -17.43
C ARG A 427 9.24 -12.49 -18.62
N ASN A 428 8.56 -12.87 -19.71
CA ASN A 428 9.17 -13.34 -20.94
C ASN A 428 8.28 -12.96 -22.13
N PRO A 429 8.19 -11.66 -22.46
CA PRO A 429 7.33 -11.19 -23.54
C PRO A 429 7.85 -11.67 -24.89
N HIS A 430 6.94 -11.97 -25.80
CA HIS A 430 7.25 -12.26 -27.19
C HIS A 430 7.06 -10.99 -28.02
N VAL A 431 8.15 -10.54 -28.65
CA VAL A 431 8.17 -9.35 -29.52
C VAL A 431 8.20 -9.79 -30.98
N GLN A 432 7.27 -9.28 -31.77
CA GLN A 432 7.16 -9.55 -33.19
C GLN A 432 6.99 -8.22 -33.97
N VAL A 433 7.79 -8.05 -35.02
CA VAL A 433 7.61 -6.92 -35.95
C VAL A 433 6.37 -7.15 -36.80
N ASP A 434 5.48 -6.18 -36.82
CA ASP A 434 4.26 -6.22 -37.63
C ASP A 434 4.50 -5.59 -39.00
N VAL A 435 4.98 -6.41 -39.92
CA VAL A 435 5.31 -5.98 -41.30
C VAL A 435 4.07 -5.50 -42.04
N SER A 436 2.87 -5.96 -41.65
CA SER A 436 1.59 -5.57 -42.31
C SER A 436 1.20 -4.11 -42.05
N ARG A 437 1.72 -3.53 -41.00
CA ARG A 437 1.51 -2.10 -40.64
C ARG A 437 2.58 -1.18 -41.24
N ILE A 438 3.58 -1.74 -41.95
CA ILE A 438 4.63 -0.97 -42.66
C ILE A 438 4.18 -0.63 -44.08
N PHE A 439 3.37 -1.50 -44.66
CA PHE A 439 2.81 -1.39 -46.00
C PHE A 439 1.29 -1.19 -45.92
#